data_623583d3a3e5f8abed25559d86ffb6d1
#
_entry.id   623583d3a3e5f8abed25559d86ffb6d1
#
_cell.length_a   1.000
_cell.length_b   1.000
_cell.length_c   1.000
_cell.angle_alpha   90.00
_cell.angle_beta   90.00
_cell.angle_gamma   90.00
#
_symmetry.space_group_name_H-M   'P 1'
#
loop_
_entity.id
_entity.type
_entity.pdbx_description
1 polymer ?
#
loop_
_entity_poly.entity_id
_entity_poly.type
_entity_poly.pdbx_seq_one_letter_code
_entity_poly.pdbx_strand_id
1 'polypeptide(L)' 'MGATKHDEVADEHLAGDLLVGADAILDYLVYLGMPEDTDIYYLKRARRWPIGNTGGEGGKIIASKRRIIRHIDQITRGP' A
#
# COMPACT_ATOMS: atom_id res chain seq x y z
N MET A 1 22.48 16.57 15.63
CA MET A 1 21.17 16.37 15.02
C MET A 1 21.21 15.72 13.64
N GLY A 2 22.34 15.20 13.27
CA GLY A 2 22.48 14.51 12.01
C GLY A 2 21.53 13.31 11.88
N ALA A 3 21.34 12.60 12.97
CA ALA A 3 20.46 11.44 12.97
C ALA A 3 19.01 11.86 12.73
N THR A 4 18.58 12.95 13.35
CA THR A 4 17.22 13.45 13.19
C THR A 4 16.98 13.86 11.75
N LYS A 5 17.94 14.55 11.15
CA LYS A 5 17.82 14.97 9.75
C LYS A 5 17.75 13.76 8.82
N HIS A 6 18.55 12.75 9.11
CA HIS A 6 18.55 11.52 8.33
C HIS A 6 17.19 10.81 8.45
N ASP A 7 16.65 10.79 9.65
CA ASP A 7 15.35 10.18 9.89
C ASP A 7 14.24 10.93 9.16
N GLU A 8 14.34 12.26 9.10
CA GLU A 8 13.36 13.06 8.39
C GLU A 8 13.31 12.69 6.91
N VAL A 9 14.45 12.49 6.29
CA VAL A 9 14.52 12.09 4.88
C VAL A 9 13.86 10.72 4.70
N ALA A 10 14.15 9.79 5.60
CA ALA A 10 13.55 8.46 5.55
C ALA A 10 12.04 8.53 5.76
N ASP A 11 11.61 9.37 6.72
CA ASP A 11 10.19 9.52 7.00
C ASP A 11 9.44 10.10 5.82
N GLU A 12 10.01 11.10 5.14
CA GLU A 12 9.40 11.67 3.95
C GLU A 12 9.22 10.62 2.87
N HIS A 13 10.24 9.79 2.69
CA HIS A 13 10.19 8.73 1.70
C HIS A 13 9.09 7.73 2.03
N LEU A 14 9.03 7.31 3.28
CA LEU A 14 8.01 6.38 3.73
C LEU A 14 6.61 6.99 3.65
N ALA A 15 6.48 8.25 4.04
CA ALA A 15 5.20 8.93 3.99
C ALA A 15 4.69 9.04 2.57
N GLY A 16 5.58 9.25 1.62
CA GLY A 16 5.20 9.33 0.21
C GLY A 16 4.82 7.99 -0.39
N ASP A 17 5.30 6.90 0.18
CA ASP A 17 5.07 5.56 -0.33
C ASP A 17 3.96 4.81 0.40
N LEU A 18 3.75 5.11 1.67
CA LEU A 18 2.86 4.34 2.52
C LEU A 18 1.41 4.81 2.44
N LEU A 19 0.52 3.84 2.24
CA LEU A 19 -0.93 4.06 2.27
C LEU A 19 -1.47 3.43 3.54
N VAL A 20 -2.23 4.18 4.31
CA VAL A 20 -2.78 3.71 5.58
C VAL A 20 -4.29 3.71 5.52
N GLY A 21 -4.88 2.54 5.72
CA GLY A 21 -6.32 2.35 5.72
C GLY A 21 -6.86 1.95 4.36
N ALA A 22 -8.00 1.28 4.37
CA ALA A 22 -8.62 0.76 3.16
C ALA A 22 -8.97 1.88 2.18
N ASP A 23 -9.45 3.01 2.68
CA ASP A 23 -9.84 4.11 1.80
C ASP A 23 -8.66 4.67 1.02
N ALA A 24 -7.53 4.86 1.70
CA ALA A 24 -6.34 5.38 1.05
C ALA A 24 -5.82 4.39 0.00
N ILE A 25 -5.86 3.10 0.32
CA ILE A 25 -5.41 2.07 -0.62
C ILE A 25 -6.35 2.03 -1.83
N LEU A 26 -7.66 2.08 -1.58
CA LEU A 26 -8.63 2.08 -2.68
C LEU A 26 -8.46 3.30 -3.57
N ASP A 27 -8.32 4.49 -2.98
CA ASP A 27 -8.12 5.71 -3.75
C ASP A 27 -6.92 5.59 -4.67
N TYR A 28 -5.84 5.01 -4.16
CA TYR A 28 -4.64 4.84 -4.98
C TYR A 28 -4.86 3.84 -6.11
N LEU A 29 -5.54 2.73 -5.83
CA LEU A 29 -5.83 1.72 -6.86
C LEU A 29 -6.73 2.30 -7.94
N VAL A 30 -7.74 3.10 -7.57
CA VAL A 30 -8.60 3.76 -8.53
C VAL A 30 -7.80 4.74 -9.40
N TYR A 31 -6.88 5.47 -8.77
CA TYR A 31 -5.97 6.35 -9.49
C TYR A 31 -5.17 5.57 -10.55
N LEU A 32 -4.80 4.33 -10.23
CA LEU A 32 -4.07 3.48 -11.16
C LEU A 32 -4.95 2.80 -12.20
N GLY A 33 -6.27 2.98 -12.11
CA GLY A 33 -7.20 2.43 -13.08
C GLY A 33 -8.08 1.28 -12.60
N MET A 34 -8.00 0.91 -11.33
CA MET A 34 -8.85 -0.15 -10.78
C MET A 34 -10.28 0.35 -10.57
N PRO A 35 -11.26 -0.57 -10.57
CA PRO A 35 -12.66 -0.19 -10.33
C PRO A 35 -12.88 0.38 -8.94
N GLU A 36 -13.81 1.31 -8.83
CA GLU A 36 -14.14 1.97 -7.56
C GLU A 36 -14.75 1.00 -6.54
N ASP A 37 -15.34 -0.09 -6.99
CA ASP A 37 -15.93 -1.08 -6.13
C ASP A 37 -14.96 -2.20 -5.74
N THR A 38 -13.67 -2.00 -5.94
CA THR A 38 -12.65 -2.97 -5.57
C THR A 38 -12.68 -3.22 -4.06
N ASP A 39 -12.72 -4.49 -3.67
CA ASP A 39 -12.74 -4.88 -2.27
C ASP A 39 -11.32 -5.10 -1.78
N ILE A 40 -10.80 -4.14 -1.02
CA ILE A 40 -9.41 -4.16 -0.53
C ILE A 40 -9.16 -5.37 0.37
N TYR A 41 -10.12 -5.73 1.22
CA TYR A 41 -9.95 -6.87 2.12
C TYR A 41 -9.93 -8.19 1.35
N TYR A 42 -10.68 -8.26 0.28
CA TYR A 42 -10.65 -9.43 -0.59
C TYR A 42 -9.29 -9.59 -1.26
N LEU A 43 -8.73 -8.49 -1.77
CA LEU A 43 -7.41 -8.51 -2.39
C LEU A 43 -6.35 -8.99 -1.39
N LYS A 44 -6.43 -8.50 -0.16
CA LYS A 44 -5.49 -8.87 0.88
C LYS A 44 -5.61 -10.36 1.22
N ARG A 45 -6.84 -10.82 1.40
CA ARG A 45 -7.11 -12.16 1.94
C ARG A 45 -7.03 -13.26 0.88
N ALA A 46 -7.71 -13.03 -0.24
CA ALA A 46 -7.88 -14.07 -1.26
C ALA A 46 -6.87 -13.99 -2.39
N ARG A 47 -6.42 -12.79 -2.72
CA ARG A 47 -5.54 -12.59 -3.88
C ARG A 47 -4.08 -12.29 -3.51
N ARG A 48 -3.79 -12.25 -2.24
CA ARG A 48 -2.43 -12.06 -1.73
C ARG A 48 -1.73 -10.82 -2.27
N TRP A 49 -2.48 -9.74 -2.40
CA TRP A 49 -1.89 -8.47 -2.75
C TRP A 49 -0.98 -8.00 -1.61
N PRO A 50 0.03 -7.16 -1.90
CA PRO A 50 0.99 -6.71 -0.90
C PRO A 50 0.36 -5.69 0.05
N ILE A 51 -0.62 -6.11 0.81
CA ILE A 51 -1.34 -5.31 1.79
C ILE A 51 -1.12 -5.96 3.15
N GLY A 52 -0.56 -5.21 4.07
CA GLY A 52 -0.27 -5.69 5.40
C GLY A 52 -1.21 -5.10 6.44
N ASN A 53 -0.82 -5.29 7.69
CA ASN A 53 -1.59 -4.79 8.82
C ASN A 53 -0.60 -4.30 9.87
N THR A 54 -0.93 -3.19 10.52
CA THR A 54 -0.04 -2.65 11.56
C THR A 54 -0.01 -3.54 12.80
N GLY A 55 -0.98 -4.45 12.91
CA GLY A 55 -1.02 -5.39 14.02
C GLY A 55 -1.70 -4.82 15.24
N GLY A 56 -1.95 -5.71 16.19
CA GLY A 56 -2.53 -5.33 17.45
C GLY A 56 -4.02 -4.99 17.35
N GLU A 57 -4.58 -4.67 18.50
CA GLU A 57 -5.97 -4.28 18.60
C GLU A 57 -6.13 -2.89 17.98
N GLY A 58 -7.09 -2.76 17.11
CA GLY A 58 -7.30 -1.49 16.40
C GLY A 58 -6.31 -1.25 15.28
N GLY A 59 -5.56 -2.27 14.86
CA GLY A 59 -4.59 -2.14 13.78
C GLY A 59 -5.27 -1.78 12.46
N LYS A 60 -4.52 -1.12 11.59
CA LYS A 60 -4.99 -0.70 10.29
C LYS A 60 -4.27 -1.43 9.19
N ILE A 61 -4.93 -1.60 8.06
CA ILE A 61 -4.26 -2.16 6.89
C ILE A 61 -3.39 -1.10 6.25
N ILE A 62 -2.26 -1.53 5.72
CA ILE A 62 -1.27 -0.64 5.12
C ILE A 62 -0.74 -1.26 3.83
N ALA A 63 -0.28 -0.41 2.94
CA ALA A 63 0.33 -0.88 1.70
C ALA A 63 1.38 0.12 1.21
N SER A 64 2.33 -0.38 0.43
CA SER A 64 3.35 0.43 -0.19
C SER A 64 2.98 0.66 -1.65
N LYS A 65 3.01 1.91 -2.09
CA LYS A 65 2.72 2.23 -3.49
C LYS A 65 3.64 1.48 -4.44
N ARG A 66 4.93 1.43 -4.12
CA ARG A 66 5.90 0.75 -4.97
C ARG A 66 5.60 -0.74 -5.08
N ARG A 67 5.21 -1.36 -3.98
CA ARG A 67 4.91 -2.78 -3.98
C ARG A 67 3.63 -3.07 -4.75
N ILE A 68 2.64 -2.18 -4.64
CA ILE A 68 1.41 -2.30 -5.41
C ILE A 68 1.72 -2.24 -6.90
N ILE A 69 2.50 -1.27 -7.34
CA ILE A 69 2.86 -1.13 -8.75
C ILE A 69 3.61 -2.38 -9.23
N ARG A 70 4.54 -2.87 -8.43
CA ARG A 70 5.29 -4.08 -8.78
C ARG A 70 4.36 -5.28 -8.88
N HIS A 71 3.41 -5.39 -7.97
CA HIS A 71 2.44 -6.48 -7.99
C HIS A 71 1.58 -6.45 -9.25
N ILE A 72 1.08 -5.26 -9.60
CA ILE A 72 0.28 -5.08 -10.82
C ILE A 72 1.10 -5.46 -12.04
N ASP A 73 2.35 -5.06 -12.07
CA ASP A 73 3.24 -5.41 -13.18
C ASP A 73 3.36 -6.93 -13.30
N GLN A 74 3.52 -7.62 -12.18
CA GLN A 74 3.64 -9.07 -12.19
C GLN A 74 2.38 -9.77 -12.67
N ILE A 75 1.22 -9.36 -12.18
CA ILE A 75 -0.03 -10.03 -12.55
C ILE A 75 -0.48 -9.70 -13.96
N THR A 76 -0.05 -8.59 -14.52
CA THR A 76 -0.42 -8.20 -15.87
C THR A 76 0.54 -8.71 -16.94
N ARG A 77 1.70 -9.20 -16.54
CA ARG A 77 2.62 -9.83 -17.50
C ARG A 77 2.07 -11.14 -18.02
N GLY A 78 1.32 -11.84 -17.18
CA GLY A 78 0.78 -13.11 -17.52
C GLY A 78 1.83 -14.20 -17.60
N PRO A 79 1.42 -15.41 -17.94
CA PRO A 79 2.35 -16.51 -18.13
C PRO A 79 3.15 -16.33 -19.42
#